data_ab843b021d70ff1eb4a8066647d2524d
#
_entry.id   ab843b021d70ff1eb4a8066647d2524d
#
_cell.length_a   1.000
_cell.length_b   1.000
_cell.length_c   1.000
_cell.angle_alpha   90.00
_cell.angle_beta   90.00
_cell.angle_gamma   90.00
#
_symmetry.space_group_name_H-M   'P 1'
#
loop_
_entity.id
_entity.type
_entity.pdbx_description
1 polymer ?
#
loop_
_entity_poly.entity_id
_entity_poly.type
_entity_poly.pdbx_seq_one_letter_code
_entity_poly.pdbx_strand_id
1 'polypeptide(L)'
;CIRDRPVPEDAPFFVKDYSEYYKGRAYHARSLNSNEGWASIGCMSFFNQPILKYSNEIRSAVMIVHGDKAHSFYFGKDAFEAMTRGNKFADNKQLLVIPGAVHTDLYDNLDVIPFDKIEEFFKKYMY
;
A
#
# COMPACT_ATOMS: atom_id res chain seq x y z
N CYS A 1 0.06 10.50 -26.54
CA CYS A 1 -0.02 9.46 -25.51
C CYS A 1 0.06 10.05 -24.13
N ILE A 2 -0.81 9.61 -23.26
CA ILE A 2 -0.90 10.02 -21.84
C ILE A 2 0.43 9.78 -21.11
N ARG A 3 1.17 8.76 -21.54
CA ARG A 3 2.47 8.36 -21.03
C ARG A 3 3.57 9.43 -21.15
N ASP A 4 3.44 10.32 -22.11
CA ASP A 4 4.52 11.25 -22.48
C ASP A 4 4.39 12.59 -21.75
N ARG A 5 3.39 12.75 -20.88
CA ARG A 5 3.27 13.98 -20.07
C ARG A 5 4.35 14.00 -19.00
N PRO A 6 5.20 15.02 -18.98
CA PRO A 6 6.16 15.19 -17.91
C PRO A 6 5.45 15.48 -16.59
N VAL A 7 6.04 15.02 -15.49
CA VAL A 7 5.58 15.40 -14.15
C VAL A 7 5.91 16.87 -13.93
N PRO A 8 4.97 17.71 -13.48
CA PRO A 8 5.25 19.11 -13.15
C PRO A 8 6.40 19.25 -12.15
N GLU A 9 7.22 20.29 -12.30
CA GLU A 9 8.35 20.54 -11.40
C GLU A 9 7.93 20.76 -9.95
N ASP A 10 6.78 21.37 -9.74
CA ASP A 10 6.17 21.65 -8.44
C ASP A 10 5.32 20.48 -7.89
N ALA A 11 5.27 19.35 -8.59
CA ALA A 11 4.52 18.19 -8.13
C ALA A 11 5.03 17.68 -6.78
N PRO A 12 4.14 17.20 -5.90
CA PRO A 12 4.52 16.57 -4.63
C PRO A 12 5.50 15.41 -4.83
N PHE A 13 6.36 15.18 -3.84
CA PHE A 13 7.37 14.13 -3.91
C PHE A 13 6.80 12.76 -4.32
N PHE A 14 5.69 12.33 -3.73
CA PHE A 14 5.11 11.02 -4.03
C PHE A 14 4.64 10.88 -5.49
N VAL A 15 4.24 11.97 -6.13
CA VAL A 15 3.86 11.96 -7.56
C VAL A 15 5.10 11.73 -8.44
N LYS A 16 6.21 12.38 -8.08
CA LYS A 16 7.50 12.19 -8.77
C LYS A 16 8.03 10.77 -8.58
N ASP A 17 8.00 10.28 -7.35
CA ASP A 17 8.43 8.94 -6.96
C ASP A 17 7.62 7.84 -7.69
N TYR A 18 6.29 7.95 -7.73
CA TYR A 18 5.45 7.02 -8.47
C TYR A 18 5.67 7.10 -9.99
N SER A 19 5.84 8.30 -10.52
CA SER A 19 6.12 8.45 -11.95
C SER A 19 7.45 7.81 -12.32
N GLU A 20 8.48 8.02 -11.51
CA GLU A 20 9.79 7.39 -11.71
C GLU A 20 9.70 5.86 -11.62
N TYR A 21 8.96 5.33 -10.66
CA TYR A 21 8.74 3.90 -10.55
C TYR A 21 7.99 3.35 -11.75
N TYR A 22 6.76 3.78 -12.01
CA TYR A 22 5.88 3.17 -13.02
C TYR A 22 6.25 3.49 -14.48
N LYS A 23 6.88 4.65 -14.71
CA LYS A 23 7.27 5.08 -16.05
C LYS A 23 8.77 4.89 -16.34
N GLY A 24 9.57 4.70 -15.30
CA GLY A 24 11.02 4.50 -15.37
C GLY A 24 11.43 3.06 -15.06
N ARG A 25 11.92 2.81 -13.85
CA ARG A 25 12.58 1.55 -13.48
C ARG A 25 11.73 0.29 -13.53
N ALA A 26 10.43 0.40 -13.27
CA ALA A 26 9.48 -0.73 -13.34
C ALA A 26 8.63 -0.70 -14.62
N TYR A 27 9.00 0.12 -15.59
CA TYR A 27 8.26 0.24 -16.82
C TYR A 27 8.26 -1.07 -17.63
N HIS A 28 7.08 -1.46 -18.10
CA HIS A 28 6.93 -2.54 -19.05
C HIS A 28 6.02 -2.12 -20.20
N ALA A 29 6.33 -2.54 -21.44
CA ALA A 29 5.58 -2.16 -22.63
C ALA A 29 4.08 -2.52 -22.59
N ARG A 30 3.70 -3.51 -21.78
CA ARG A 30 2.31 -3.92 -21.56
C ARG A 30 1.59 -3.10 -20.46
N SER A 31 2.29 -2.24 -19.74
CA SER A 31 1.72 -1.42 -18.65
C SER A 31 1.03 -0.17 -19.18
N LEU A 32 0.19 -0.32 -20.18
CA LEU A 32 -0.49 0.80 -20.85
C LEU A 32 -1.50 1.53 -19.96
N ASN A 33 -2.02 0.86 -18.93
CA ASN A 33 -3.06 1.39 -18.06
C ASN A 33 -2.51 2.07 -16.78
N SER A 34 -1.21 2.06 -16.56
CA SER A 34 -0.56 2.61 -15.36
C SER A 34 -0.25 4.11 -15.47
N ASN A 35 -0.83 4.83 -16.39
CA ASN A 35 -0.28 6.11 -16.82
C ASN A 35 -0.99 7.33 -16.27
N GLU A 36 -2.29 7.31 -16.09
CA GLU A 36 -3.03 8.47 -15.62
C GLU A 36 -4.38 8.07 -15.07
N GLY A 37 -4.67 8.62 -13.92
CA GLY A 37 -6.01 8.83 -13.42
C GLY A 37 -6.96 7.63 -13.46
N TRP A 38 -8.04 7.82 -12.83
CA TRP A 38 -9.14 6.87 -12.75
C TRP A 38 -10.21 7.25 -13.76
N ALA A 39 -10.81 6.28 -14.42
CA ALA A 39 -12.03 6.54 -15.16
C ALA A 39 -13.10 7.07 -14.20
N SER A 40 -13.69 8.22 -14.49
CA SER A 40 -14.65 8.89 -13.61
C SER A 40 -15.84 8.00 -13.24
N ILE A 41 -16.28 7.14 -14.17
CA ILE A 41 -17.35 6.15 -13.91
C ILE A 41 -16.86 5.04 -12.97
N GLY A 42 -15.60 4.63 -13.07
CA GLY A 42 -15.01 3.59 -12.22
C GLY A 42 -14.96 3.97 -10.73
N CYS A 43 -14.89 5.26 -10.41
CA CYS A 43 -14.87 5.73 -9.04
C CYS A 43 -16.21 5.55 -8.29
N MET A 44 -17.33 5.44 -9.01
CA MET A 44 -18.65 5.34 -8.39
C MET A 44 -18.80 4.12 -7.49
N SER A 45 -18.23 3.00 -7.87
CA SER A 45 -18.27 1.77 -7.06
C SER A 45 -17.48 1.90 -5.77
N PHE A 46 -16.36 2.61 -5.77
CA PHE A 46 -15.54 2.83 -4.58
C PHE A 46 -16.25 3.68 -3.53
N PHE A 47 -16.99 4.70 -3.92
CA PHE A 47 -17.77 5.52 -2.98
C PHE A 47 -18.84 4.74 -2.23
N ASN A 48 -19.36 3.67 -2.84
CA ASN A 48 -20.39 2.82 -2.24
C ASN A 48 -19.83 1.55 -1.59
N GLN A 49 -18.51 1.37 -1.54
CA GLN A 49 -17.88 0.18 -1.00
C GLN A 49 -17.18 0.48 0.34
N PRO A 50 -17.83 0.25 1.47
CA PRO A 50 -17.23 0.48 2.79
C PRO A 50 -16.26 -0.64 3.13
N ILE A 51 -15.05 -0.62 2.58
CA ILE A 51 -14.05 -1.69 2.62
C ILE A 51 -13.71 -2.11 4.06
N LEU A 52 -13.65 -1.15 4.99
CA LEU A 52 -13.28 -1.41 6.39
C LEU A 52 -14.45 -1.70 7.32
N LYS A 53 -15.71 -1.66 6.83
CA LYS A 53 -16.91 -1.75 7.68
C LYS A 53 -16.96 -2.99 8.57
N TYR A 54 -16.48 -4.12 8.05
CA TYR A 54 -16.48 -5.40 8.76
C TYR A 54 -15.06 -5.94 9.03
N SER A 55 -14.06 -5.09 8.94
CA SER A 55 -12.66 -5.50 9.12
C SER A 55 -12.37 -6.02 10.53
N ASN A 56 -13.13 -5.57 11.53
CA ASN A 56 -13.04 -6.07 12.90
C ASN A 56 -13.62 -7.49 13.11
N GLU A 57 -14.21 -8.09 12.08
CA GLU A 57 -14.69 -9.48 12.11
C GLU A 57 -13.65 -10.46 11.53
N ILE A 58 -12.53 -9.95 10.99
CA ILE A 58 -11.47 -10.77 10.41
C ILE A 58 -10.83 -11.63 11.50
N ARG A 59 -10.89 -12.96 11.32
CA ARG A 59 -10.33 -13.95 12.25
C ARG A 59 -8.88 -14.27 11.93
N SER A 60 -8.53 -14.32 10.66
CA SER A 60 -7.18 -14.65 10.19
C SER A 60 -6.16 -13.64 10.69
N ALA A 61 -4.92 -14.11 10.87
CA ALA A 61 -3.80 -13.22 11.14
C ALA A 61 -3.59 -12.28 9.95
N VAL A 62 -3.29 -11.02 10.25
CA VAL A 62 -3.01 -9.99 9.23
C VAL A 62 -1.78 -9.19 9.66
N MET A 63 -0.84 -9.05 8.75
CA MET A 63 0.27 -8.10 8.89
C MET A 63 0.14 -7.01 7.82
N ILE A 64 0.13 -5.76 8.26
CA ILE A 64 0.27 -4.59 7.40
C ILE A 64 1.72 -4.12 7.50
N VAL A 65 2.42 -4.03 6.37
CA VAL A 65 3.77 -3.47 6.30
C VAL A 65 3.69 -2.14 5.57
N HIS A 66 4.20 -1.08 6.17
CA HIS A 66 4.08 0.26 5.60
C HIS A 66 5.28 1.14 5.96
N GLY A 67 5.74 1.97 5.01
CA GLY A 67 6.74 2.98 5.28
C GLY A 67 6.15 4.22 5.95
N ASP A 68 6.84 4.80 6.93
CA ASP A 68 6.36 5.99 7.65
C ASP A 68 6.43 7.27 6.81
N LYS A 69 7.22 7.27 5.72
CA LYS A 69 7.34 8.38 4.77
C LYS A 69 6.40 8.24 3.56
N ALA A 70 5.69 7.13 3.44
CA ALA A 70 4.69 6.99 2.40
C ALA A 70 3.51 7.92 2.65
N HIS A 71 3.11 8.71 1.62
CA HIS A 71 1.96 9.60 1.73
C HIS A 71 0.65 8.86 2.07
N SER A 72 0.60 7.56 1.73
CA SER A 72 -0.53 6.66 1.98
C SER A 72 -0.48 5.95 3.34
N PHE A 73 0.47 6.28 4.23
CA PHE A 73 0.64 5.60 5.51
C PHE A 73 -0.62 5.62 6.39
N TYR A 74 -1.40 6.70 6.31
CA TYR A 74 -2.66 6.81 7.06
C TYR A 74 -3.65 5.70 6.73
N PHE A 75 -3.71 5.21 5.48
CA PHE A 75 -4.56 4.06 5.13
C PHE A 75 -4.20 2.80 5.90
N GLY A 76 -2.90 2.52 6.05
CA GLY A 76 -2.43 1.38 6.84
C GLY A 76 -2.79 1.49 8.31
N LYS A 77 -2.67 2.69 8.89
CA LYS A 77 -3.07 2.97 10.27
C LYS A 77 -4.57 2.80 10.49
N ASP A 78 -5.38 3.43 9.62
CA ASP A 78 -6.84 3.36 9.71
C ASP A 78 -7.34 1.92 9.56
N ALA A 79 -6.75 1.16 8.62
CA ALA A 79 -7.07 -0.24 8.43
C ALA A 79 -6.70 -1.09 9.66
N PHE A 80 -5.53 -0.88 10.25
CA PHE A 80 -5.11 -1.58 11.46
C PHE A 80 -6.03 -1.26 12.65
N GLU A 81 -6.35 0.02 12.85
CA GLU A 81 -7.28 0.45 13.90
C GLU A 81 -8.68 -0.15 13.71
N ALA A 82 -9.21 -0.11 12.48
CA ALA A 82 -10.52 -0.69 12.18
C ALA A 82 -10.54 -2.21 12.39
N MET A 83 -9.47 -2.93 12.03
CA MET A 83 -9.38 -4.38 12.23
C MET A 83 -9.23 -4.80 13.69
N THR A 84 -8.63 -3.96 14.54
CA THR A 84 -8.38 -4.30 15.94
C THR A 84 -9.49 -3.85 16.87
N ARG A 85 -10.22 -2.80 16.54
CA ARG A 85 -11.26 -2.22 17.38
C ARG A 85 -12.40 -3.22 17.66
N GLY A 86 -12.44 -3.74 18.90
CA GLY A 86 -13.46 -4.69 19.34
C GLY A 86 -13.37 -6.08 18.71
N ASN A 87 -12.28 -6.38 18.02
CA ASN A 87 -12.05 -7.69 17.42
C ASN A 87 -11.52 -8.66 18.48
N LYS A 88 -12.18 -9.84 18.62
CA LYS A 88 -11.73 -10.92 19.50
C LYS A 88 -10.37 -11.51 19.12
N PHE A 89 -9.94 -11.28 17.88
CA PHE A 89 -8.68 -11.76 17.31
C PHE A 89 -7.70 -10.61 17.05
N ALA A 90 -7.79 -9.51 17.81
CA ALA A 90 -6.91 -8.35 17.68
C ALA A 90 -5.43 -8.71 17.85
N ASP A 91 -5.12 -9.68 18.71
CA ASP A 91 -3.75 -10.09 19.04
C ASP A 91 -2.99 -10.72 17.88
N ASN A 92 -3.69 -11.15 16.82
CA ASN A 92 -3.06 -11.67 15.60
C ASN A 92 -2.97 -10.62 14.47
N LYS A 93 -3.26 -9.36 14.75
CA LYS A 93 -3.11 -8.24 13.82
C LYS A 93 -1.81 -7.49 14.12
N GLN A 94 -1.05 -7.17 13.10
CA GLN A 94 0.22 -6.48 13.23
C GLN A 94 0.31 -5.32 12.25
N LEU A 95 0.84 -4.18 12.71
CA LEU A 95 1.25 -3.07 11.87
C LEU A 95 2.77 -2.91 12.00
N LEU A 96 3.50 -3.31 10.98
CA LEU A 96 4.94 -3.17 10.89
C LEU A 96 5.27 -1.89 10.12
N VAL A 97 5.82 -0.91 10.84
CA VAL A 97 6.21 0.38 10.27
C VAL A 97 7.69 0.37 9.98
N ILE A 98 8.07 0.69 8.74
CA ILE A 98 9.46 0.76 8.29
C ILE A 98 9.90 2.24 8.31
N PRO A 99 10.82 2.60 9.23
CA PRO A 99 11.29 3.98 9.36
C PRO A 99 11.99 4.46 8.09
N GLY A 100 11.65 5.66 7.64
CA GLY A 100 12.27 6.30 6.50
C GLY A 100 11.79 5.81 5.14
N ALA A 101 11.08 4.68 5.05
CA ALA A 101 10.64 4.10 3.79
C ALA A 101 9.49 4.89 3.17
N VAL A 102 9.57 5.09 1.85
CA VAL A 102 8.48 5.60 1.03
C VAL A 102 7.65 4.45 0.44
N HIS A 103 6.58 4.77 -0.27
CA HIS A 103 5.66 3.75 -0.76
C HIS A 103 6.31 2.75 -1.73
N THR A 104 7.12 3.24 -2.65
CA THR A 104 7.76 2.41 -3.69
C THR A 104 8.93 1.59 -3.18
N ASP A 105 9.56 1.95 -2.06
CA ASP A 105 10.63 1.17 -1.44
C ASP A 105 10.20 -0.26 -1.11
N LEU A 106 8.94 -0.44 -0.74
CA LEU A 106 8.41 -1.76 -0.40
C LEU A 106 8.00 -2.59 -1.64
N TYR A 107 8.25 -2.09 -2.85
CA TYR A 107 7.98 -2.81 -4.08
C TYR A 107 9.20 -3.59 -4.59
N ASP A 108 10.38 -2.99 -4.54
CA ASP A 108 11.58 -3.51 -5.18
C ASP A 108 12.89 -3.28 -4.42
N ASN A 109 12.88 -2.52 -3.33
CA ASN A 109 14.09 -2.28 -2.53
C ASN A 109 14.29 -3.40 -1.50
N LEU A 110 15.08 -4.41 -1.90
CA LEU A 110 15.34 -5.60 -1.08
C LEU A 110 16.02 -5.31 0.25
N ASP A 111 16.72 -4.18 0.36
CA ASP A 111 17.41 -3.77 1.60
C ASP A 111 16.42 -3.13 2.61
N VAL A 112 15.25 -2.73 2.15
CA VAL A 112 14.21 -2.06 2.97
C VAL A 112 13.08 -3.02 3.31
N ILE A 113 12.74 -3.94 2.41
CA ILE A 113 11.66 -4.91 2.62
C ILE A 113 12.02 -5.85 3.79
N PRO A 114 11.23 -5.92 4.86
CA PRO A 114 11.55 -6.69 6.07
C PRO A 114 11.20 -8.19 5.90
N PHE A 115 11.89 -8.89 5.01
CA PHE A 115 11.60 -10.30 4.70
C PHE A 115 11.70 -11.22 5.92
N ASP A 116 12.63 -10.96 6.84
CA ASP A 116 12.77 -11.67 8.09
C ASP A 116 11.51 -11.61 8.95
N LYS A 117 10.93 -10.43 9.09
CA LYS A 117 9.68 -10.21 9.85
C LYS A 117 8.46 -10.82 9.16
N ILE A 118 8.43 -10.76 7.84
CA ILE A 118 7.37 -11.39 7.03
C ILE A 118 7.46 -12.92 7.19
N GLU A 119 8.66 -13.49 7.12
CA GLU A 119 8.89 -14.92 7.33
C GLU A 119 8.48 -15.36 8.74
N GLU A 120 8.90 -14.63 9.78
CA GLU A 120 8.51 -14.88 11.17
C GLU A 120 6.97 -14.88 11.33
N PHE A 121 6.29 -13.94 10.71
CA PHE A 121 4.84 -13.86 10.74
C PHE A 121 4.20 -15.12 10.12
N PHE A 122 4.63 -15.52 8.94
CA PHE A 122 4.11 -16.72 8.29
C PHE A 122 4.41 -17.99 9.09
N LYS A 123 5.61 -18.13 9.61
CA LYS A 123 5.97 -19.26 10.50
C LYS A 123 5.08 -19.33 11.73
N LYS A 124 4.70 -18.19 12.31
CA LYS A 124 3.86 -18.13 13.50
C LYS A 124 2.41 -18.53 13.25
N TYR A 125 1.86 -18.20 12.07
CA TYR A 125 0.41 -18.29 11.84
C TYR A 125 -0.03 -19.28 10.77
N MET A 126 0.90 -19.91 10.04
CA MET A 126 0.60 -20.88 8.99
C MET A 126 0.94 -22.34 9.36
N TYR A 127 1.55 -22.56 10.54
CA TYR A 127 1.93 -23.89 11.03
C TYR A 127 1.30 -24.20 12.38
#